data_aa9b1319c79ab8d4c7088e2106c048f9
#
_entry.id   aa9b1319c79ab8d4c7088e2106c048f9
#
_cell.length_a   1.000
_cell.length_b   1.000
_cell.length_c   1.000
_cell.angle_alpha   90.00
_cell.angle_beta   90.00
_cell.angle_gamma   90.00
#
_symmetry.space_group_name_H-M   'P 1'
#
loop_
_entity.id
_entity.type
_entity.pdbx_description
1 polymer ?
#
loop_
_entity_poly.entity_id
_entity_poly.type
_entity_poly.pdbx_seq_one_letter_code
_entity_poly.pdbx_strand_id
1 'polypeptide(L)'
;MRLSSYWRWAFFFVFLRDSWYHVCMIFPEDIFIRFVLFTLGAFGFWVARHIYIHKRSEEKPLVCMVGFDCHSVVHSDYSKFLGIHVEVLGMLYYGAVTLFYAFLLFIANTLPVKLTDFMILLSFTAFLFSAYLISIQQFVIKKWCSWCLVSAFVSTVIFIVTILFYNLSEMFAVFVK
;
A
#
# COMPACT_ATOMS: atom_id res chain seq x y z
N MET A 1 -19.69 -14.83 -36.61
CA MET A 1 -19.51 -13.38 -36.37
C MET A 1 -19.47 -13.08 -34.89
N ARG A 2 -18.38 -13.35 -34.18
CA ARG A 2 -18.18 -13.00 -32.74
C ARG A 2 -16.72 -12.75 -32.39
N LEU A 3 -15.95 -12.11 -33.28
CA LEU A 3 -14.54 -11.79 -33.11
C LEU A 3 -14.27 -10.27 -32.89
N SER A 4 -15.31 -9.42 -32.89
CA SER A 4 -15.11 -7.96 -32.86
C SER A 4 -15.01 -7.33 -31.45
N SER A 5 -15.42 -8.05 -30.41
CA SER A 5 -15.42 -7.48 -29.05
C SER A 5 -14.06 -7.55 -28.37
N TYR A 6 -13.26 -8.56 -28.61
CA TYR A 6 -11.92 -8.71 -28.04
C TYR A 6 -10.93 -7.65 -28.54
N TRP A 7 -11.00 -7.28 -29.80
CA TRP A 7 -10.15 -6.24 -30.38
C TRP A 7 -10.46 -4.85 -29.86
N ARG A 8 -11.71 -4.57 -29.48
CA ARG A 8 -12.09 -3.27 -28.89
C ARG A 8 -11.51 -3.07 -27.49
N TRP A 9 -11.44 -4.14 -26.69
CA TRP A 9 -10.81 -4.09 -25.36
C TRP A 9 -9.28 -4.02 -25.48
N ALA A 10 -8.68 -4.75 -26.38
CA ALA A 10 -7.25 -4.68 -26.65
C ALA A 10 -6.85 -3.27 -27.16
N PHE A 11 -7.63 -2.66 -28.06
CA PHE A 11 -7.42 -1.29 -28.52
C PHE A 11 -7.61 -0.27 -27.41
N PHE A 12 -8.61 -0.46 -26.54
CA PHE A 12 -8.85 0.42 -25.40
C PHE A 12 -7.71 0.37 -24.38
N PHE A 13 -7.17 -0.83 -24.09
CA PHE A 13 -5.98 -0.98 -23.22
C PHE A 13 -4.70 -0.42 -23.85
N VAL A 14 -4.50 -0.61 -25.15
CA VAL A 14 -3.36 -0.01 -25.87
C VAL A 14 -3.48 1.50 -25.93
N PHE A 15 -4.67 2.04 -26.21
CA PHE A 15 -4.93 3.48 -26.25
C PHE A 15 -4.77 4.14 -24.87
N LEU A 16 -5.23 3.51 -23.79
CA LEU A 16 -4.98 3.97 -22.43
C LEU A 16 -3.48 3.94 -22.13
N ARG A 17 -2.76 2.89 -22.51
CA ARG A 17 -1.32 2.78 -22.32
C ARG A 17 -0.58 3.93 -23.02
N ASP A 18 -0.87 4.19 -24.29
CA ASP A 18 -0.19 5.22 -25.07
C ASP A 18 -0.60 6.63 -24.62
N SER A 19 -1.84 6.84 -24.19
CA SER A 19 -2.30 8.11 -23.61
C SER A 19 -1.59 8.41 -22.28
N TRP A 20 -1.31 7.39 -21.46
CA TRP A 20 -0.56 7.54 -20.21
C TRP A 20 0.91 7.88 -20.46
N TYR A 21 1.55 7.35 -21.51
CA TYR A 21 2.90 7.74 -21.90
C TYR A 21 3.03 9.21 -22.27
N HIS A 22 2.01 9.79 -22.91
CA HIS A 22 1.99 11.21 -23.25
C HIS A 22 1.73 12.14 -22.04
N VAL A 23 0.94 11.70 -21.07
CA VAL A 23 0.72 12.43 -19.80
C VAL A 23 1.98 12.36 -18.92
N CYS A 24 2.73 11.28 -18.97
CA CYS A 24 3.98 11.10 -18.22
C CYS A 24 5.12 12.02 -18.72
N MET A 25 5.08 12.52 -19.95
CA MET A 25 6.13 13.40 -20.50
C MET A 25 6.02 14.89 -20.10
N ILE A 26 5.01 15.29 -19.33
CA ILE A 26 4.76 16.71 -18.99
C ILE A 26 5.26 17.10 -17.59
N PHE A 27 5.62 16.12 -16.75
CA PHE A 27 6.15 16.40 -15.41
C PHE A 27 7.62 15.93 -15.28
N PRO A 28 8.47 16.60 -14.51
CA PRO A 28 9.82 16.12 -14.14
C PRO A 28 9.66 15.00 -13.08
N GLU A 29 9.39 13.88 -13.54
CA GLU A 29 8.37 12.88 -13.21
C GLU A 29 8.75 12.04 -12.03
N ASP A 30 9.99 11.60 -11.97
CA ASP A 30 10.42 10.63 -10.97
C ASP A 30 10.47 11.23 -9.56
N ILE A 31 10.85 12.49 -9.42
CA ILE A 31 11.06 13.12 -8.11
C ILE A 31 9.74 13.36 -7.39
N PHE A 32 8.71 13.84 -8.10
CA PHE A 32 7.40 14.09 -7.49
C PHE A 32 6.76 12.82 -6.96
N ILE A 33 6.81 11.74 -7.74
CA ILE A 33 6.24 10.46 -7.36
C ILE A 33 6.99 9.83 -6.19
N ARG A 34 8.32 9.89 -6.22
CA ARG A 34 9.16 9.45 -5.10
C ARG A 34 8.84 10.22 -3.83
N PHE A 35 8.61 11.53 -3.94
CA PHE A 35 8.20 12.38 -2.82
C PHE A 35 6.80 12.01 -2.30
N VAL A 36 5.84 11.74 -3.18
CA VAL A 36 4.49 11.28 -2.80
C VAL A 36 4.56 9.94 -2.08
N LEU A 37 5.33 8.97 -2.59
CA LEU A 37 5.48 7.66 -1.96
C LEU A 37 6.23 7.74 -0.63
N PHE A 38 7.22 8.62 -0.52
CA PHE A 38 7.89 8.92 0.74
C PHE A 38 6.91 9.48 1.79
N THR A 39 6.11 10.48 1.43
CA THR A 39 5.15 11.11 2.34
C THR A 39 4.03 10.15 2.75
N LEU A 40 3.52 9.33 1.83
CA LEU A 40 2.54 8.28 2.13
C LEU A 40 3.11 7.20 3.06
N GLY A 41 4.35 6.79 2.84
CA GLY A 41 5.05 5.85 3.73
C GLY A 41 5.22 6.43 5.13
N ALA A 42 5.70 7.66 5.24
CA ALA A 42 5.88 8.36 6.53
C ALA A 42 4.55 8.54 7.28
N PHE A 43 3.49 8.90 6.56
CA PHE A 43 2.14 9.01 7.13
C PHE A 43 1.61 7.64 7.60
N GLY A 44 1.76 6.59 6.80
CA GLY A 44 1.37 5.22 7.18
C GLY A 44 2.15 4.73 8.41
N PHE A 45 3.44 5.02 8.48
CA PHE A 45 4.26 4.71 9.65
C PHE A 45 3.76 5.43 10.91
N TRP A 46 3.43 6.72 10.79
CA TRP A 46 2.86 7.49 11.89
C TRP A 46 1.53 6.90 12.36
N VAL A 47 0.63 6.53 11.44
CA VAL A 47 -0.66 5.88 11.76
C VAL A 47 -0.43 4.56 12.51
N ALA A 48 0.44 3.67 12.00
CA ALA A 48 0.73 2.39 12.62
C ALA A 48 1.34 2.57 14.02
N ARG A 49 2.26 3.53 14.18
CA ARG A 49 2.86 3.89 15.48
C ARG A 49 1.80 4.46 16.44
N HIS A 50 0.90 5.31 15.95
CA HIS A 50 -0.19 5.86 16.76
C HIS A 50 -1.07 4.74 17.35
N ILE A 51 -1.49 3.79 16.52
CA ILE A 51 -2.25 2.62 16.98
C ILE A 51 -1.47 1.83 18.03
N TYR A 52 -0.19 1.55 17.75
CA TYR A 52 0.67 0.77 18.66
C TYR A 52 0.82 1.40 20.03
N ILE A 53 1.04 2.71 20.12
CA ILE A 53 1.20 3.44 21.38
C ILE A 53 -0.11 3.44 22.18
N HIS A 54 -1.24 3.76 21.55
CA HIS A 54 -2.52 3.87 22.22
C HIS A 54 -3.13 2.51 22.59
N LYS A 55 -2.77 1.44 21.89
CA LYS A 55 -3.14 0.08 22.28
C LYS A 55 -2.51 -0.34 23.60
N ARG A 56 -1.31 0.13 23.91
CA ARG A 56 -0.57 -0.21 25.14
C ARG A 56 -0.90 0.70 26.34
N SER A 57 -1.53 1.83 26.09
CA SER A 57 -1.81 2.83 27.12
C SER A 57 -3.25 2.65 27.62
N GLU A 58 -3.42 2.18 28.84
CA GLU A 58 -4.73 2.13 29.51
C GLU A 58 -5.28 3.52 29.84
N GLU A 59 -4.38 4.50 30.08
CA GLU A 59 -4.76 5.88 30.42
C GLU A 59 -5.27 6.70 29.22
N LYS A 60 -4.86 6.34 28.01
CA LYS A 60 -5.23 7.07 26.78
C LYS A 60 -5.76 6.09 25.73
N PRO A 61 -7.02 5.67 25.84
CA PRO A 61 -7.61 4.75 24.88
C PRO A 61 -7.62 5.34 23.47
N LEU A 62 -7.53 4.47 22.46
CA LEU A 62 -7.56 4.88 21.04
C LEU A 62 -8.89 5.56 20.73
N VAL A 63 -8.87 6.86 20.49
CA VAL A 63 -10.05 7.63 20.12
C VAL A 63 -10.39 7.36 18.65
N CYS A 64 -11.62 6.92 18.41
CA CYS A 64 -12.14 6.64 17.08
C CYS A 64 -13.22 7.62 16.67
N MET A 65 -13.48 7.68 15.36
CA MET A 65 -14.61 8.44 14.82
C MET A 65 -15.93 7.89 15.36
N VAL A 66 -16.95 8.74 15.44
CA VAL A 66 -18.28 8.37 15.90
C VAL A 66 -18.84 7.22 15.06
N GLY A 67 -19.30 6.17 15.73
CA GLY A 67 -19.82 4.96 15.08
C GLY A 67 -18.79 3.85 14.82
N PHE A 68 -17.50 4.05 15.16
CA PHE A 68 -16.45 3.06 15.05
C PHE A 68 -16.04 2.52 16.43
N ASP A 69 -15.72 1.22 16.50
CA ASP A 69 -15.24 0.56 17.72
C ASP A 69 -13.83 0.02 17.53
N CYS A 70 -12.85 0.92 17.59
CA CYS A 70 -11.45 0.53 17.42
C CYS A 70 -10.94 -0.33 18.56
N HIS A 71 -11.42 -0.12 19.78
CA HIS A 71 -10.96 -0.87 20.93
C HIS A 71 -11.20 -2.38 20.75
N SER A 72 -12.42 -2.77 20.36
CA SER A 72 -12.76 -4.17 20.11
C SER A 72 -11.94 -4.80 18.98
N VAL A 73 -11.67 -4.02 17.91
CA VAL A 73 -10.91 -4.53 16.75
C VAL A 73 -9.44 -4.72 17.10
N VAL A 74 -8.82 -3.73 17.73
CA VAL A 74 -7.38 -3.72 18.02
C VAL A 74 -7.00 -4.72 19.13
N HIS A 75 -7.94 -5.06 20.04
CA HIS A 75 -7.74 -6.05 21.10
C HIS A 75 -8.30 -7.44 20.76
N SER A 76 -8.82 -7.65 19.54
CA SER A 76 -9.28 -8.95 19.09
C SER A 76 -8.13 -9.97 18.95
N ASP A 77 -8.44 -11.26 18.97
CA ASP A 77 -7.47 -12.34 18.73
C ASP A 77 -6.80 -12.22 17.36
N TYR A 78 -7.48 -11.60 16.39
CA TYR A 78 -6.98 -11.33 15.05
C TYR A 78 -5.99 -10.14 14.97
N SER A 79 -5.76 -9.45 16.08
CA SER A 79 -4.77 -8.37 16.18
C SER A 79 -3.31 -8.87 16.19
N LYS A 80 -3.12 -10.20 16.20
CA LYS A 80 -1.82 -10.86 16.11
C LYS A 80 -1.78 -11.79 14.91
N PHE A 81 -0.75 -11.65 14.10
CA PHE A 81 -0.46 -12.55 12.99
C PHE A 81 0.85 -13.26 13.26
N LEU A 82 0.84 -14.61 13.33
CA LEU A 82 2.01 -15.43 13.71
C LEU A 82 2.68 -14.99 15.03
N GLY A 83 1.90 -14.53 16.00
CA GLY A 83 2.41 -14.06 17.29
C GLY A 83 2.91 -12.61 17.31
N ILE A 84 3.03 -11.95 16.13
CA ILE A 84 3.45 -10.56 15.99
C ILE A 84 2.22 -9.67 15.91
N HIS A 85 2.22 -8.54 16.57
CA HIS A 85 1.14 -7.56 16.49
C HIS A 85 1.09 -6.96 15.09
N VAL A 86 -0.10 -6.86 14.52
CA VAL A 86 -0.35 -6.34 13.17
C VAL A 86 0.19 -4.92 13.00
N GLU A 87 0.16 -4.11 14.06
CA GLU A 87 0.67 -2.73 14.07
C GLU A 87 2.20 -2.70 13.85
N VAL A 88 2.91 -3.69 14.40
CA VAL A 88 4.38 -3.82 14.22
C VAL A 88 4.70 -4.18 12.77
N LEU A 89 3.93 -5.10 12.17
CA LEU A 89 4.05 -5.42 10.74
C LEU A 89 3.82 -4.19 9.86
N GLY A 90 2.79 -3.39 10.20
CA GLY A 90 2.52 -2.12 9.53
C GLY A 90 3.69 -1.13 9.65
N MET A 91 4.25 -0.97 10.86
CA MET A 91 5.42 -0.10 11.06
C MET A 91 6.64 -0.55 10.25
N LEU A 92 6.90 -1.85 10.18
CA LEU A 92 8.01 -2.41 9.39
C LEU A 92 7.81 -2.14 7.89
N TYR A 93 6.61 -2.39 7.38
CA TYR A 93 6.28 -2.12 5.98
C TYR A 93 6.42 -0.64 5.61
N TYR A 94 5.73 0.24 6.33
CA TYR A 94 5.77 1.68 6.05
C TYR A 94 7.15 2.27 6.30
N GLY A 95 7.88 1.77 7.30
CA GLY A 95 9.26 2.15 7.55
C GLY A 95 10.18 1.78 6.38
N ALA A 96 10.05 0.56 5.85
CA ALA A 96 10.81 0.11 4.68
C ALA A 96 10.50 0.97 3.45
N VAL A 97 9.22 1.26 3.18
CA VAL A 97 8.80 2.15 2.07
C VAL A 97 9.39 3.54 2.26
N THR A 98 9.27 4.13 3.44
CA THR A 98 9.79 5.48 3.73
C THR A 98 11.30 5.55 3.54
N LEU A 99 12.05 4.60 4.10
CA LEU A 99 13.51 4.56 3.98
C LEU A 99 13.96 4.35 2.54
N PHE A 100 13.27 3.49 1.80
CA PHE A 100 13.58 3.22 0.41
C PHE A 100 13.40 4.46 -0.47
N TYR A 101 12.28 5.14 -0.36
CA TYR A 101 12.03 6.35 -1.16
C TYR A 101 12.83 7.55 -0.66
N ALA A 102 13.16 7.65 0.63
CA ALA A 102 14.12 8.62 1.14
C ALA A 102 15.50 8.40 0.53
N PHE A 103 15.98 7.16 0.50
CA PHE A 103 17.26 6.82 -0.13
C PHE A 103 17.29 7.21 -1.61
N LEU A 104 16.18 6.96 -2.35
CA LEU A 104 16.05 7.35 -3.75
C LEU A 104 16.05 8.86 -3.97
N LEU A 105 15.49 9.63 -3.05
CA LEU A 105 15.44 11.08 -3.14
C LEU A 105 16.81 11.73 -2.87
N PHE A 106 17.58 11.17 -1.93
CA PHE A 106 18.80 11.83 -1.43
C PHE A 106 20.11 11.27 -1.98
N ILE A 107 20.17 9.99 -2.38
CA ILE A 107 21.44 9.32 -2.61
C ILE A 107 21.58 8.74 -4.02
N ALA A 108 20.52 8.21 -4.62
CA ALA A 108 20.65 7.44 -5.85
C ALA A 108 19.62 7.79 -6.92
N ASN A 109 20.11 8.17 -8.10
CA ASN A 109 19.26 8.28 -9.28
C ASN A 109 19.06 6.94 -10.01
N THR A 110 19.88 5.94 -9.70
CA THR A 110 19.83 4.62 -10.34
C THR A 110 19.88 3.52 -9.28
N LEU A 111 18.82 2.73 -9.19
CA LEU A 111 18.76 1.54 -8.34
C LEU A 111 18.92 0.26 -9.16
N PRO A 112 19.48 -0.78 -8.57
CA PRO A 112 19.41 -2.10 -9.18
C PRO A 112 17.94 -2.54 -9.29
N VAL A 113 17.53 -2.98 -10.46
CA VAL A 113 16.17 -3.41 -10.82
C VAL A 113 15.59 -4.39 -9.77
N LYS A 114 16.41 -5.29 -9.27
CA LYS A 114 16.02 -6.28 -8.24
C LYS A 114 15.46 -5.68 -6.94
N LEU A 115 15.94 -4.50 -6.55
CA LEU A 115 15.47 -3.86 -5.32
C LEU A 115 14.11 -3.20 -5.53
N THR A 116 13.87 -2.69 -6.72
CA THR A 116 12.57 -2.14 -7.13
C THR A 116 11.51 -3.24 -7.21
N ASP A 117 11.84 -4.40 -7.82
CA ASP A 117 10.94 -5.55 -7.90
C ASP A 117 10.57 -6.07 -6.50
N PHE A 118 11.53 -6.11 -5.59
CA PHE A 118 11.27 -6.46 -4.19
C PHE A 118 10.28 -5.51 -3.53
N MET A 119 10.38 -4.20 -3.77
CA MET A 119 9.45 -3.21 -3.20
C MET A 119 8.04 -3.33 -3.81
N ILE A 120 7.91 -3.67 -5.08
CA ILE A 120 6.62 -3.94 -5.71
C ILE A 120 5.96 -5.16 -5.06
N LEU A 121 6.71 -6.26 -4.91
CA LEU A 121 6.22 -7.48 -4.27
C LEU A 121 5.81 -7.24 -2.81
N LEU A 122 6.61 -6.45 -2.09
CA LEU A 122 6.31 -6.05 -0.71
C LEU A 122 5.01 -5.25 -0.61
N SER A 123 4.81 -4.28 -1.52
CA SER A 123 3.60 -3.46 -1.57
C SER A 123 2.36 -4.28 -1.98
N PHE A 124 2.51 -5.24 -2.89
CA PHE A 124 1.45 -6.17 -3.25
C PHE A 124 1.04 -7.04 -2.05
N THR A 125 2.02 -7.59 -1.34
CA THR A 125 1.77 -8.41 -0.14
C THR A 125 1.07 -7.59 0.94
N ALA A 126 1.49 -6.34 1.16
CA ALA A 126 0.86 -5.43 2.13
C ALA A 126 -0.59 -5.09 1.73
N PHE A 127 -0.86 -4.90 0.43
CA PHE A 127 -2.22 -4.69 -0.07
C PHE A 127 -3.12 -5.90 0.20
N LEU A 128 -2.67 -7.12 -0.12
CA LEU A 128 -3.43 -8.35 0.15
C LEU A 128 -3.68 -8.53 1.64
N PHE A 129 -2.68 -8.26 2.47
CA PHE A 129 -2.80 -8.34 3.92
C PHE A 129 -3.81 -7.31 4.46
N SER A 130 -3.81 -6.09 3.94
CA SER A 130 -4.79 -5.06 4.29
C SER A 130 -6.21 -5.46 3.90
N ALA A 131 -6.39 -6.04 2.70
CA ALA A 131 -7.69 -6.55 2.27
C ALA A 131 -8.18 -7.70 3.15
N TYR A 132 -7.29 -8.60 3.56
CA TYR A 132 -7.58 -9.67 4.52
C TYR A 132 -8.06 -9.11 5.86
N LEU A 133 -7.36 -8.12 6.43
CA LEU A 133 -7.74 -7.49 7.70
C LEU A 133 -9.11 -6.78 7.62
N ILE A 134 -9.39 -6.08 6.52
CA ILE A 134 -10.70 -5.47 6.30
C ILE A 134 -11.79 -6.53 6.23
N SER A 135 -11.54 -7.65 5.56
CA SER A 135 -12.48 -8.76 5.48
C SER A 135 -12.81 -9.35 6.87
N ILE A 136 -11.80 -9.49 7.73
CA ILE A 136 -12.00 -9.93 9.13
C ILE A 136 -12.86 -8.93 9.90
N GLN A 137 -12.61 -7.64 9.77
CA GLN A 137 -13.40 -6.60 10.43
C GLN A 137 -14.87 -6.66 10.00
N GLN A 138 -15.12 -6.89 8.72
CA GLN A 138 -16.48 -6.93 8.17
C GLN A 138 -17.24 -8.22 8.51
N PHE A 139 -16.62 -9.38 8.31
CA PHE A 139 -17.32 -10.67 8.38
C PHE A 139 -17.21 -11.36 9.74
N VAL A 140 -16.10 -11.19 10.45
CA VAL A 140 -15.81 -11.90 11.70
C VAL A 140 -16.12 -11.03 12.91
N ILE A 141 -15.48 -9.87 13.03
CA ILE A 141 -15.60 -8.98 14.17
C ILE A 141 -16.91 -8.18 14.11
N LYS A 142 -17.39 -7.89 12.88
CA LYS A 142 -18.57 -7.06 12.59
C LYS A 142 -18.50 -5.66 13.23
N LYS A 143 -17.29 -5.17 13.41
CA LYS A 143 -16.98 -3.84 13.93
C LYS A 143 -15.87 -3.22 13.10
N TRP A 144 -15.95 -1.90 12.93
CA TRP A 144 -15.04 -1.16 12.09
C TRP A 144 -14.04 -0.34 12.91
N CYS A 145 -12.79 -0.35 12.51
CA CYS A 145 -11.73 0.49 13.07
C CYS A 145 -11.34 1.58 12.08
N SER A 146 -11.61 2.86 12.40
CA SER A 146 -11.27 3.97 11.50
C SER A 146 -9.78 4.07 11.20
N TRP A 147 -8.92 3.88 12.18
CA TRP A 147 -7.46 3.92 12.01
C TRP A 147 -6.94 2.77 11.14
N CYS A 148 -7.54 1.58 11.28
CA CYS A 148 -7.20 0.44 10.44
C CYS A 148 -7.61 0.66 8.99
N LEU A 149 -8.77 1.31 8.75
CA LEU A 149 -9.22 1.68 7.41
C LEU A 149 -8.30 2.71 6.77
N VAL A 150 -7.86 3.72 7.52
CA VAL A 150 -6.89 4.72 7.04
C VAL A 150 -5.58 4.04 6.65
N SER A 151 -5.05 3.14 7.49
CA SER A 151 -3.84 2.39 7.16
C SER A 151 -4.01 1.55 5.89
N ALA A 152 -5.12 0.81 5.77
CA ALA A 152 -5.40 0.01 4.59
C ALA A 152 -5.58 0.86 3.32
N PHE A 153 -6.19 2.03 3.42
CA PHE A 153 -6.30 2.98 2.33
C PHE A 153 -4.92 3.47 1.86
N VAL A 154 -4.05 3.86 2.80
CA VAL A 154 -2.68 4.29 2.48
C VAL A 154 -1.90 3.18 1.79
N SER A 155 -1.96 1.94 2.28
CA SER A 155 -1.28 0.81 1.63
C SER A 155 -1.80 0.53 0.23
N THR A 156 -3.12 0.67 0.01
CA THR A 156 -3.74 0.53 -1.31
C THR A 156 -3.29 1.63 -2.27
N VAL A 157 -3.21 2.88 -1.81
CA VAL A 157 -2.73 4.00 -2.64
C VAL A 157 -1.26 3.80 -3.00
N ILE A 158 -0.40 3.42 -2.05
CA ILE A 158 1.01 3.10 -2.32
C ILE A 158 1.11 2.01 -3.39
N PHE A 159 0.33 0.93 -3.27
CA PHE A 159 0.33 -0.16 -4.23
C PHE A 159 -0.11 0.29 -5.62
N ILE A 160 -1.22 1.04 -5.73
CA ILE A 160 -1.72 1.57 -7.02
C ILE A 160 -0.69 2.50 -7.66
N VAL A 161 -0.14 3.45 -6.90
CA VAL A 161 0.87 4.38 -7.42
C VAL A 161 2.10 3.62 -7.88
N THR A 162 2.56 2.64 -7.10
CA THR A 162 3.72 1.82 -7.47
C THR A 162 3.48 1.05 -8.77
N ILE A 163 2.31 0.42 -8.95
CA ILE A 163 1.99 -0.31 -10.19
C ILE A 163 1.87 0.62 -11.40
N LEU A 164 1.25 1.77 -11.23
CA LEU A 164 1.05 2.71 -12.35
C LEU A 164 2.38 3.24 -12.90
N PHE A 165 3.38 3.39 -12.03
CA PHE A 165 4.68 3.94 -12.40
C PHE A 165 5.76 2.90 -12.70
N TYR A 166 5.63 1.69 -12.17
CA TYR A 166 6.52 0.58 -12.50
C TYR A 166 5.75 -0.39 -13.40
N ASN A 167 6.12 -0.46 -14.67
CA ASN A 167 5.48 -1.28 -15.69
C ASN A 167 5.24 -2.72 -15.22
N LEU A 168 4.00 -3.15 -15.20
CA LEU A 168 3.58 -4.54 -14.86
C LEU A 168 4.28 -5.60 -15.73
N SER A 169 4.77 -5.24 -16.92
CA SER A 169 5.48 -6.14 -17.83
C SER A 169 6.79 -6.68 -17.26
N GLU A 170 7.48 -5.89 -16.44
CA GLU A 170 8.72 -6.33 -15.78
C GLU A 170 8.42 -7.31 -14.62
N MET A 171 7.31 -7.13 -13.91
CA MET A 171 6.90 -8.03 -12.83
C MET A 171 6.62 -9.45 -13.33
N PHE A 172 5.93 -9.57 -14.46
CA PHE A 172 5.65 -10.89 -15.06
C PHE A 172 6.90 -11.59 -15.60
N ALA A 173 7.90 -10.84 -16.05
CA ALA A 173 9.18 -11.40 -16.49
C ALA A 173 9.96 -12.09 -15.37
N VAL A 174 9.79 -11.67 -14.11
CA VAL A 174 10.43 -12.28 -12.94
C VAL A 174 9.74 -13.58 -12.52
N PHE A 175 8.41 -13.69 -12.71
CA PHE A 175 7.64 -14.90 -12.36
C PHE A 175 7.75 -16.05 -13.38
N VAL A 176 8.11 -15.72 -14.63
CA VAL A 176 8.18 -16.71 -15.74
C VAL A 176 9.60 -17.25 -15.95
N LYS A 177 10.59 -16.73 -15.26
CA LYS A 177 12.00 -17.13 -15.37
C LYS A 177 12.43 -17.99 -14.17
#